data_7a7efc0c365a7f25c53fa52f41c1ccbf
#
_entry.id   7a7efc0c365a7f25c53fa52f41c1ccbf
#
_cell.length_a   1.000
_cell.length_b   1.000
_cell.length_c   1.000
_cell.angle_alpha   90.00
_cell.angle_beta   90.00
_cell.angle_gamma   90.00
#
_symmetry.space_group_name_H-M   'P 1'
#
loop_
_entity.id
_entity.type
_entity.pdbx_description
1 polymer ?
#
loop_
_entity_poly.entity_id
_entity_poly.type
_entity_poly.pdbx_seq_one_letter_code
_entity_poly.pdbx_strand_id
1 'polypeptide(L)'
;VTQLPRRAQQVAVAGVIGAIAGLTLSGHRGRGRALLGALAGAAGLAAVEAAARAVQRPDEIPPLWARIAMSGALAAPAGWAAGRAGAGTVPVATAAGAAAGALGLRPQKVALGPVVGAAVGLALAGRNGRPPADLAGPAPAAAAGAAGAAAGAAGAAGAAAGAAGAAAAATSVVGFRTVSALLFRDPQVSLLASQVSAGSVPFVVPLGSRTRYVGTSYLRDLALVLGGEYTPDVAGIGIVASLDALAGPGFDPGAADPLVREFYEHTTRFTLDIEPEWRLWVRPGYLLYRTLLARPLGQASVPMNQREALRGVRSRIDTVTGAPAGPPVVRGWIRSFADTGEPIYVGVYTTYRHEDRGYVSVGFPLPQASFTATLEPRARPGGGLILDSRGGTTQSGHYLTYIDPRTSELTVLAVHGFAERLDVYADGGELRAEHAFAVFGIPFLVLHYRIHRKSGAAPSQ
;
A
#
# COMPACT_ATOMS: atom_id res chain seq x y z
N VAL A 1 -16.16 0.47 26.43
CA VAL A 1 -15.60 1.60 25.65
C VAL A 1 -16.34 1.59 24.32
N THR A 2 -17.31 2.48 24.15
CA THR A 2 -18.08 2.65 22.91
C THR A 2 -17.13 2.97 21.75
N GLN A 3 -17.01 2.06 20.79
CA GLN A 3 -16.22 2.30 19.59
C GLN A 3 -16.90 3.39 18.76
N LEU A 4 -16.18 4.46 18.47
CA LEU A 4 -16.65 5.52 17.56
C LEU A 4 -16.99 4.91 16.19
N PRO A 5 -18.04 5.40 15.51
CA PRO A 5 -18.33 5.03 14.12
C PRO A 5 -17.10 5.19 13.24
N ARG A 6 -16.86 4.28 12.30
CA ARG A 6 -15.66 4.28 11.44
C ARG A 6 -15.36 5.63 10.79
N ARG A 7 -16.38 6.36 10.34
CA ARG A 7 -16.25 7.71 9.77
C ARG A 7 -15.66 8.71 10.78
N ALA A 8 -16.14 8.65 12.03
CA ALA A 8 -15.63 9.54 13.09
C ALA A 8 -14.17 9.24 13.44
N GLN A 9 -13.74 7.97 13.41
CA GLN A 9 -12.34 7.60 13.64
C GLN A 9 -11.41 8.18 12.57
N GLN A 10 -11.80 8.15 11.29
CA GLN A 10 -10.99 8.67 10.20
C GLN A 10 -10.86 10.18 10.26
N VAL A 11 -11.94 10.88 10.56
CA VAL A 11 -11.93 12.35 10.78
C VAL A 11 -11.06 12.70 11.98
N ALA A 12 -11.13 11.94 13.06
CA ALA A 12 -10.28 12.14 14.24
C ALA A 12 -8.79 11.94 13.91
N VAL A 13 -8.43 10.90 13.16
CA VAL A 13 -7.04 10.66 12.70
C VAL A 13 -6.56 11.83 11.84
N ALA A 14 -7.36 12.29 10.88
CA ALA A 14 -7.04 13.46 10.07
C ALA A 14 -6.83 14.71 10.96
N GLY A 15 -7.66 14.90 11.96
CA GLY A 15 -7.50 15.97 12.95
C GLY A 15 -6.16 15.89 13.70
N VAL A 16 -5.74 14.70 14.14
CA VAL A 16 -4.44 14.51 14.81
C VAL A 16 -3.27 14.82 13.85
N ILE A 17 -3.32 14.35 12.62
CA ILE A 17 -2.29 14.65 11.60
C ILE A 17 -2.23 16.15 11.34
N GLY A 18 -3.38 16.79 11.20
CA GLY A 18 -3.51 18.24 11.04
C GLY A 18 -2.95 19.02 12.23
N ALA A 19 -3.21 18.55 13.46
CA ALA A 19 -2.67 19.17 14.67
C ALA A 19 -1.12 19.13 14.68
N ILE A 20 -0.54 17.98 14.36
CA ILE A 20 0.93 17.82 14.29
C ILE A 20 1.51 18.74 13.20
N ALA A 21 0.90 18.77 12.01
CA ALA A 21 1.33 19.66 10.94
C ALA A 21 1.22 21.15 11.32
N GLY A 22 0.12 21.55 11.92
CA GLY A 22 -0.10 22.92 12.39
C GLY A 22 0.88 23.32 13.50
N LEU A 23 1.18 22.41 14.41
CA LEU A 23 2.19 22.61 15.46
C LEU A 23 3.60 22.82 14.87
N THR A 24 4.00 21.97 13.92
CA THR A 24 5.33 22.07 13.28
C THR A 24 5.50 23.34 12.46
N LEU A 25 4.42 23.84 11.84
CA LEU A 25 4.42 25.08 11.07
C LEU A 25 4.43 26.35 11.93
N SER A 26 3.87 26.32 13.14
CA SER A 26 3.65 27.51 13.97
C SER A 26 4.41 27.54 15.29
N GLY A 27 5.07 26.43 15.65
CA GLY A 27 5.72 26.26 16.94
C GLY A 27 6.82 27.29 17.26
N HIS A 28 7.43 27.89 16.25
CA HIS A 28 8.45 28.95 16.41
C HIS A 28 7.90 30.30 16.88
N ARG A 29 6.59 30.51 16.83
CA ARG A 29 5.92 31.79 17.12
C ARG A 29 5.45 31.91 18.59
N GLY A 30 5.89 31.00 19.46
CA GLY A 30 5.53 30.95 20.88
C GLY A 30 4.36 30.00 21.18
N ARG A 31 4.22 29.62 22.46
CA ARG A 31 3.27 28.56 22.89
C ARG A 31 1.82 28.82 22.50
N GLY A 32 1.33 30.05 22.60
CA GLY A 32 -0.04 30.38 22.24
C GLY A 32 -0.31 30.21 20.74
N ARG A 33 0.61 30.67 19.87
CA ARG A 33 0.48 30.51 18.43
C ARG A 33 0.71 29.06 17.97
N ALA A 34 1.56 28.32 18.67
CA ALA A 34 1.73 26.89 18.45
C ALA A 34 0.43 26.13 18.70
N LEU A 35 -0.27 26.45 19.81
CA LEU A 35 -1.55 25.84 20.13
C LEU A 35 -2.63 26.22 19.10
N LEU A 36 -2.70 27.51 18.73
CA LEU A 36 -3.62 27.95 17.68
C LEU A 36 -3.33 27.27 16.34
N GLY A 37 -2.07 27.11 15.98
CA GLY A 37 -1.67 26.39 14.78
C GLY A 37 -2.06 24.91 14.82
N ALA A 38 -1.88 24.26 15.97
CA ALA A 38 -2.32 22.86 16.16
C ALA A 38 -3.84 22.74 16.04
N LEU A 39 -4.62 23.62 16.67
CA LEU A 39 -6.08 23.64 16.58
C LEU A 39 -6.57 23.92 15.15
N ALA A 40 -5.99 24.92 14.49
CA ALA A 40 -6.33 25.27 13.11
C ALA A 40 -5.99 24.13 12.13
N GLY A 41 -4.82 23.48 12.31
CA GLY A 41 -4.42 22.32 11.52
C GLY A 41 -5.34 21.12 11.76
N ALA A 42 -5.70 20.86 13.03
CA ALA A 42 -6.65 19.81 13.39
C ALA A 42 -8.02 20.04 12.74
N ALA A 43 -8.59 21.22 12.94
CA ALA A 43 -9.90 21.58 12.39
C ALA A 43 -9.89 21.56 10.85
N GLY A 44 -8.85 22.14 10.23
CA GLY A 44 -8.71 22.21 8.78
C GLY A 44 -8.64 20.84 8.12
N LEU A 45 -7.76 19.94 8.61
CA LEU A 45 -7.63 18.63 8.00
C LEU A 45 -8.79 17.70 8.34
N ALA A 46 -9.39 17.83 9.53
CA ALA A 46 -10.62 17.13 9.87
C ALA A 46 -11.80 17.57 8.96
N ALA A 47 -11.92 18.88 8.69
CA ALA A 47 -12.93 19.40 7.76
C ALA A 47 -12.70 18.90 6.32
N VAL A 48 -11.45 18.90 5.86
CA VAL A 48 -11.05 18.31 4.56
C VAL A 48 -11.50 16.85 4.48
N GLU A 49 -11.19 16.04 5.49
CA GLU A 49 -11.58 14.63 5.53
C GLU A 49 -13.09 14.45 5.59
N ALA A 50 -13.80 15.23 6.43
CA ALA A 50 -15.24 15.18 6.52
C ALA A 50 -15.92 15.56 5.18
N ALA A 51 -15.46 16.62 4.53
CA ALA A 51 -15.95 17.04 3.22
C ALA A 51 -15.66 15.98 2.15
N ALA A 52 -14.46 15.37 2.19
CA ALA A 52 -14.11 14.29 1.28
C ALA A 52 -15.08 13.10 1.42
N ARG A 53 -15.39 12.72 2.66
CA ARG A 53 -16.35 11.63 2.95
C ARG A 53 -17.79 11.96 2.59
N ALA A 54 -18.17 13.23 2.63
CA ALA A 54 -19.51 13.65 2.24
C ALA A 54 -19.76 13.49 0.73
N VAL A 55 -18.72 13.68 -0.09
CA VAL A 55 -18.82 13.57 -1.56
C VAL A 55 -18.35 12.21 -2.09
N GLN A 56 -17.68 11.41 -1.26
CA GLN A 56 -17.15 10.11 -1.61
C GLN A 56 -18.26 9.06 -1.58
N ARG A 57 -18.42 8.32 -2.66
CA ARG A 57 -19.29 7.14 -2.66
C ARG A 57 -18.65 6.02 -1.81
N PRO A 58 -19.49 5.10 -1.25
CA PRO A 58 -18.96 3.90 -0.64
C PRO A 58 -17.95 3.27 -1.61
N ASP A 59 -16.77 2.92 -1.08
CA ASP A 59 -15.74 2.17 -1.82
C ASP A 59 -14.95 2.96 -2.89
N GLU A 60 -15.12 4.28 -2.97
CA GLU A 60 -14.28 5.15 -3.78
C GLU A 60 -13.02 5.62 -3.01
N ILE A 61 -11.94 5.89 -3.75
CA ILE A 61 -10.74 6.53 -3.21
C ILE A 61 -11.09 7.97 -2.83
N PRO A 62 -10.54 8.50 -1.72
CA PRO A 62 -10.72 9.90 -1.36
C PRO A 62 -10.40 10.85 -2.52
N PRO A 63 -11.15 11.95 -2.70
CA PRO A 63 -10.93 12.90 -3.76
C PRO A 63 -9.49 13.41 -3.81
N LEU A 64 -8.99 13.74 -5.01
CA LEU A 64 -7.60 14.14 -5.23
C LEU A 64 -7.17 15.29 -4.31
N TRP A 65 -8.02 16.32 -4.15
CA TRP A 65 -7.73 17.47 -3.29
C TRP A 65 -7.53 17.09 -1.82
N ALA A 66 -8.30 16.13 -1.30
CA ALA A 66 -8.13 15.63 0.06
C ALA A 66 -6.82 14.86 0.22
N ARG A 67 -6.47 14.03 -0.77
CA ARG A 67 -5.19 13.31 -0.80
C ARG A 67 -4.00 14.23 -0.91
N ILE A 68 -4.12 15.35 -1.64
CA ILE A 68 -3.07 16.38 -1.73
C ILE A 68 -2.89 17.05 -0.37
N ALA A 69 -3.96 17.50 0.26
CA ALA A 69 -3.93 18.13 1.58
C ALA A 69 -3.31 17.21 2.64
N MET A 70 -3.74 15.95 2.69
CA MET A 70 -3.22 14.95 3.60
C MET A 70 -1.72 14.71 3.38
N SER A 71 -1.28 14.62 2.13
CA SER A 71 0.14 14.40 1.80
C SER A 71 1.03 15.56 2.25
N GLY A 72 0.55 16.80 2.09
CA GLY A 72 1.27 17.98 2.58
C GLY A 72 1.36 18.00 4.09
N ALA A 73 0.27 17.70 4.79
CA ALA A 73 0.25 17.63 6.25
C ALA A 73 1.21 16.56 6.79
N LEU A 74 1.30 15.40 6.14
CA LEU A 74 2.21 14.33 6.52
C LEU A 74 3.68 14.65 6.25
N ALA A 75 3.98 15.48 5.25
CA ALA A 75 5.36 15.89 4.95
C ALA A 75 5.90 16.93 5.96
N ALA A 76 5.02 17.72 6.58
CA ALA A 76 5.42 18.81 7.48
C ALA A 76 6.29 18.37 8.67
N PRO A 77 5.97 17.31 9.43
CA PRO A 77 6.81 16.87 10.55
C PRO A 77 8.22 16.42 10.13
N ALA A 78 8.34 15.73 8.98
CA ALA A 78 9.63 15.30 8.46
C ALA A 78 10.49 16.51 8.06
N GLY A 79 9.89 17.49 7.37
CA GLY A 79 10.54 18.74 7.04
C GLY A 79 10.96 19.54 8.29
N TRP A 80 10.11 19.56 9.32
CA TRP A 80 10.43 20.18 10.61
C TRP A 80 11.66 19.54 11.26
N ALA A 81 11.69 18.20 11.31
CA ALA A 81 12.84 17.47 11.88
C ALA A 81 14.14 17.75 11.10
N ALA A 82 14.10 17.76 9.77
CA ALA A 82 15.24 18.08 8.93
C ALA A 82 15.71 19.53 9.14
N GLY A 83 14.79 20.49 9.21
CA GLY A 83 15.11 21.90 9.50
C GLY A 83 15.73 22.07 10.90
N ARG A 84 15.22 21.36 11.90
CA ARG A 84 15.81 21.33 13.25
C ARG A 84 17.24 20.73 13.27
N ALA A 85 17.48 19.77 12.39
CA ALA A 85 18.82 19.17 12.21
C ALA A 85 19.77 20.05 11.37
N GLY A 86 19.36 21.27 10.99
CA GLY A 86 20.19 22.23 10.27
C GLY A 86 20.10 22.15 8.75
N ALA A 87 19.21 21.32 8.18
CA ALA A 87 19.02 21.30 6.74
C ALA A 87 18.34 22.59 6.27
N GLY A 88 18.89 23.18 5.20
CA GLY A 88 18.35 24.41 4.60
C GLY A 88 17.01 24.18 3.90
N THR A 89 16.26 25.26 3.66
CA THR A 89 14.92 25.22 3.03
C THR A 89 14.94 24.56 1.65
N VAL A 90 15.95 24.89 0.82
CA VAL A 90 16.07 24.35 -0.56
C VAL A 90 16.30 22.84 -0.56
N PRO A 91 17.33 22.29 0.14
CA PRO A 91 17.50 20.84 0.18
C PRO A 91 16.33 20.09 0.78
N VAL A 92 15.65 20.61 1.82
CA VAL A 92 14.44 19.99 2.39
C VAL A 92 13.31 19.94 1.37
N ALA A 93 13.04 21.04 0.69
CA ALA A 93 12.01 21.12 -0.34
C ALA A 93 12.31 20.18 -1.52
N THR A 94 13.57 20.16 -1.98
CA THR A 94 14.03 19.30 -3.08
C THR A 94 13.89 17.82 -2.72
N ALA A 95 14.32 17.44 -1.52
CA ALA A 95 14.21 16.07 -1.02
C ALA A 95 12.74 15.64 -0.87
N ALA A 96 11.87 16.51 -0.36
CA ALA A 96 10.44 16.24 -0.20
C ALA A 96 9.75 16.09 -1.57
N GLY A 97 10.09 16.95 -2.54
CA GLY A 97 9.63 16.83 -3.92
C GLY A 97 10.13 15.55 -4.58
N ALA A 98 11.40 15.21 -4.42
CA ALA A 98 11.98 13.98 -4.93
C ALA A 98 11.29 12.73 -4.33
N ALA A 99 11.06 12.71 -3.02
CA ALA A 99 10.33 11.62 -2.35
C ALA A 99 8.89 11.51 -2.87
N ALA A 100 8.18 12.63 -3.02
CA ALA A 100 6.83 12.66 -3.58
C ALA A 100 6.80 12.22 -5.06
N GLY A 101 7.82 12.60 -5.85
CA GLY A 101 8.03 12.16 -7.21
C GLY A 101 8.31 10.66 -7.27
N ALA A 102 9.17 10.17 -6.38
CA ALA A 102 9.48 8.77 -6.23
C ALA A 102 8.24 7.93 -5.91
N LEU A 103 7.40 8.38 -4.99
CA LEU A 103 6.13 7.75 -4.66
C LEU A 103 5.07 7.93 -5.76
N GLY A 104 5.23 8.87 -6.64
CA GLY A 104 4.29 9.18 -7.71
C GLY A 104 4.34 8.26 -8.92
N LEU A 105 5.34 7.39 -9.02
CA LEU A 105 5.33 6.14 -9.75
C LEU A 105 5.45 6.21 -11.29
N ARG A 106 5.90 7.34 -11.88
CA ARG A 106 6.29 7.46 -13.28
C ARG A 106 7.71 8.05 -13.39
N PRO A 107 8.53 7.62 -14.37
CA PRO A 107 9.87 8.21 -14.58
C PRO A 107 9.85 9.72 -14.71
N GLN A 108 8.85 10.28 -15.42
CA GLN A 108 8.68 11.72 -15.57
C GLN A 108 8.37 12.41 -14.23
N LYS A 109 7.66 11.75 -13.32
CA LYS A 109 7.35 12.29 -11.98
C LYS A 109 8.58 12.28 -11.07
N VAL A 110 9.51 11.33 -11.27
CA VAL A 110 10.80 11.31 -10.55
C VAL A 110 11.62 12.52 -10.89
N ALA A 111 11.71 12.86 -12.17
CA ALA A 111 12.43 14.05 -12.61
C ALA A 111 11.71 15.34 -12.18
N LEU A 112 10.37 15.37 -12.30
CA LEU A 112 9.55 16.53 -11.92
C LEU A 112 9.60 16.81 -10.40
N GLY A 113 9.65 15.78 -9.57
CA GLY A 113 9.61 15.92 -8.12
C GLY A 113 10.71 16.84 -7.58
N PRO A 114 12.00 16.57 -7.78
CA PRO A 114 13.08 17.42 -7.32
C PRO A 114 13.07 18.81 -7.99
N VAL A 115 12.64 18.93 -9.25
CA VAL A 115 12.54 20.23 -9.96
C VAL A 115 11.50 21.12 -9.27
N VAL A 116 10.30 20.60 -9.03
CA VAL A 116 9.25 21.34 -8.29
C VAL A 116 9.71 21.64 -6.87
N GLY A 117 10.34 20.68 -6.21
CA GLY A 117 10.90 20.87 -4.87
C GLY A 117 11.94 21.98 -4.82
N ALA A 118 12.89 21.99 -5.75
CA ALA A 118 13.91 23.04 -5.84
C ALA A 118 13.28 24.42 -6.11
N ALA A 119 12.33 24.50 -7.05
CA ALA A 119 11.63 25.76 -7.34
C ALA A 119 10.88 26.30 -6.11
N VAL A 120 10.15 25.45 -5.39
CA VAL A 120 9.49 25.81 -4.12
C VAL A 120 10.50 26.24 -3.07
N GLY A 121 11.60 25.49 -2.92
CA GLY A 121 12.66 25.81 -1.96
C GLY A 121 13.30 27.16 -2.22
N LEU A 122 13.62 27.46 -3.47
CA LEU A 122 14.18 28.76 -3.88
C LEU A 122 13.17 29.91 -3.66
N ALA A 123 11.90 29.72 -4.00
CA ALA A 123 10.86 30.71 -3.77
C ALA A 123 10.67 31.02 -2.27
N LEU A 124 10.72 30.01 -1.41
CA LEU A 124 10.61 30.19 0.04
C LEU A 124 11.89 30.80 0.65
N ALA A 125 13.08 30.42 0.16
CA ALA A 125 14.34 31.00 0.60
C ALA A 125 14.45 32.48 0.23
N GLY A 126 14.03 32.86 -0.99
CA GLY A 126 13.99 34.25 -1.44
C GLY A 126 13.05 35.15 -0.62
N ARG A 127 11.95 34.59 -0.10
CA ARG A 127 11.02 35.31 0.81
C ARG A 127 11.59 35.51 2.21
N ASN A 128 12.42 34.58 2.68
CA ASN A 128 13.05 34.62 3.99
C ASN A 128 14.37 35.41 3.99
N GLY A 129 14.92 35.74 2.81
CA GLY A 129 16.19 36.42 2.62
C GLY A 129 16.16 37.97 2.73
N ARG A 130 15.03 38.58 3.12
CA ARG A 130 15.01 39.98 3.58
C ARG A 130 15.20 39.99 5.10
N PRO A 131 16.38 40.39 5.62
CA PRO A 131 16.50 40.69 7.04
C PRO A 131 15.53 41.84 7.32
N PRO A 132 14.79 41.83 8.46
CA PRO A 132 14.10 43.01 8.92
C PRO A 132 15.21 44.05 9.21
N ALA A 133 15.24 45.10 8.40
CA ALA A 133 15.93 46.32 8.76
C ALA A 133 15.28 46.79 10.07
N ASP A 134 16.09 47.17 11.02
CA ASP A 134 15.77 47.62 12.36
C ASP A 134 15.65 46.55 13.46
N LEU A 135 16.78 46.09 13.94
CA LEU A 135 17.07 45.76 15.36
C LEU A 135 18.57 45.78 15.62
N ALA A 136 19.23 46.91 15.34
CA ALA A 136 20.52 47.22 15.87
C ALA A 136 20.33 48.27 17.02
N GLY A 137 19.99 47.76 18.19
CA GLY A 137 20.11 48.52 19.45
C GLY A 137 21.32 48.01 20.22
N PRO A 138 22.06 48.90 20.97
CA PRO A 138 23.29 48.53 21.64
C PRO A 138 23.03 47.58 22.81
N ALA A 139 23.87 46.54 22.93
CA ALA A 139 23.84 45.55 23.99
C ALA A 139 24.30 46.15 25.33
N PRO A 140 23.61 45.93 26.44
CA PRO A 140 24.21 46.09 27.77
C PRO A 140 24.87 44.79 28.23
N ALA A 141 26.05 44.92 28.74
CA ALA A 141 26.85 43.87 29.34
C ALA A 141 26.22 43.31 30.61
N ALA A 142 26.00 41.98 30.66
CA ALA A 142 25.90 41.21 31.90
C ALA A 142 26.24 39.74 31.63
N ALA A 143 27.41 39.32 32.06
CA ALA A 143 28.01 38.04 31.69
C ALA A 143 27.37 36.78 32.32
N ALA A 144 26.42 36.88 33.22
CA ALA A 144 25.73 35.74 33.82
C ALA A 144 24.42 35.37 33.10
N GLY A 145 23.84 36.30 32.31
CA GLY A 145 22.64 36.05 31.48
C GLY A 145 22.95 35.48 30.09
N ALA A 146 24.22 35.56 29.67
CA ALA A 146 24.59 35.27 28.28
C ALA A 146 24.37 33.81 27.88
N ALA A 147 24.64 32.86 28.77
CA ALA A 147 24.45 31.44 28.47
C ALA A 147 22.97 31.07 28.34
N GLY A 148 22.12 31.61 29.20
CA GLY A 148 20.68 31.42 29.14
C GLY A 148 20.06 32.09 27.90
N ALA A 149 20.53 33.35 27.60
CA ALA A 149 20.09 34.09 26.44
C ALA A 149 20.58 33.42 25.14
N ALA A 150 21.79 32.91 25.10
CA ALA A 150 22.34 32.17 23.98
C ALA A 150 21.60 30.85 23.75
N ALA A 151 21.30 30.10 24.82
CA ALA A 151 20.52 28.86 24.72
C ALA A 151 19.10 29.14 24.26
N GLY A 152 18.47 30.22 24.76
CA GLY A 152 17.15 30.67 24.32
C GLY A 152 17.15 31.10 22.86
N ALA A 153 18.16 31.86 22.41
CA ALA A 153 18.32 32.28 21.02
C ALA A 153 18.54 31.07 20.08
N ALA A 154 19.41 30.13 20.50
CA ALA A 154 19.63 28.89 19.73
C ALA A 154 18.37 28.07 19.66
N GLY A 155 17.59 27.97 20.75
CA GLY A 155 16.31 27.27 20.76
C GLY A 155 15.30 27.91 19.81
N ALA A 156 15.21 29.25 19.81
CA ALA A 156 14.30 30.00 18.93
C ALA A 156 14.73 29.87 17.47
N ALA A 157 16.02 29.98 17.16
CA ALA A 157 16.55 29.79 15.83
C ALA A 157 16.28 28.38 15.32
N GLY A 158 16.50 27.36 16.15
CA GLY A 158 16.20 25.98 15.79
C GLY A 158 14.71 25.76 15.54
N ALA A 159 13.81 26.39 16.35
CA ALA A 159 12.39 26.28 16.13
C ALA A 159 11.95 26.95 14.83
N ALA A 160 12.56 28.10 14.48
CA ALA A 160 12.29 28.79 13.23
C ALA A 160 12.77 27.98 12.03
N ALA A 161 13.98 27.39 12.12
CA ALA A 161 14.50 26.52 11.08
C ALA A 161 13.62 25.29 10.88
N GLY A 162 13.13 24.69 11.98
CA GLY A 162 12.18 23.59 11.90
C GLY A 162 10.90 23.97 11.18
N ALA A 163 10.30 25.13 11.52
CA ALA A 163 9.09 25.60 10.87
C ALA A 163 9.29 25.91 9.38
N ALA A 164 10.44 26.49 9.03
CA ALA A 164 10.80 26.70 7.63
C ALA A 164 10.91 25.39 6.87
N GLY A 165 11.55 24.38 7.46
CA GLY A 165 11.63 23.04 6.90
C GLY A 165 10.25 22.38 6.73
N ALA A 166 9.36 22.51 7.73
CA ALA A 166 8.00 22.01 7.64
C ALA A 166 7.24 22.64 6.47
N ALA A 167 7.32 23.98 6.34
CA ALA A 167 6.69 24.69 5.25
C ALA A 167 7.26 24.27 3.90
N ALA A 168 8.58 24.12 3.81
CA ALA A 168 9.26 23.71 2.60
C ALA A 168 8.79 22.33 2.14
N ALA A 169 8.76 21.36 3.03
CA ALA A 169 8.36 20.00 2.71
C ALA A 169 6.88 19.95 2.33
N ALA A 170 5.99 20.53 3.14
CA ALA A 170 4.56 20.52 2.87
C ALA A 170 4.23 21.17 1.54
N THR A 171 4.76 22.38 1.29
CA THR A 171 4.50 23.12 0.04
C THR A 171 5.05 22.39 -1.16
N SER A 172 6.22 21.79 -1.04
CA SER A 172 6.85 21.02 -2.11
C SER A 172 5.98 19.81 -2.50
N VAL A 173 5.50 19.05 -1.53
CA VAL A 173 4.66 17.88 -1.79
C VAL A 173 3.32 18.31 -2.39
N VAL A 174 2.67 19.33 -1.84
CA VAL A 174 1.41 19.87 -2.38
C VAL A 174 1.62 20.37 -3.82
N GLY A 175 2.65 21.19 -4.04
CA GLY A 175 3.00 21.73 -5.37
C GLY A 175 3.26 20.63 -6.37
N PHE A 176 4.11 19.67 -6.03
CA PHE A 176 4.39 18.52 -6.89
C PHE A 176 3.11 17.74 -7.23
N ARG A 177 2.28 17.41 -6.25
CA ARG A 177 1.05 16.64 -6.49
C ARG A 177 0.05 17.40 -7.35
N THR A 178 -0.05 18.72 -7.14
CA THR A 178 -0.92 19.59 -7.97
C THR A 178 -0.41 19.65 -9.41
N VAL A 179 0.87 19.96 -9.61
CA VAL A 179 1.48 20.01 -10.94
C VAL A 179 1.40 18.66 -11.63
N SER A 180 1.72 17.58 -10.90
CA SER A 180 1.61 16.23 -11.42
C SER A 180 0.18 15.86 -11.85
N ALA A 181 -0.83 16.29 -11.10
CA ALA A 181 -2.24 16.04 -11.43
C ALA A 181 -2.70 16.82 -12.67
N LEU A 182 -2.13 18.01 -12.90
CA LEU A 182 -2.42 18.82 -14.08
C LEU A 182 -1.73 18.29 -15.34
N LEU A 183 -0.47 17.86 -15.21
CA LEU A 183 0.34 17.39 -16.34
C LEU A 183 0.05 15.93 -16.72
N PHE A 184 -0.19 15.08 -15.71
CA PHE A 184 -0.38 13.64 -15.92
C PHE A 184 -1.78 13.22 -15.52
N ARG A 185 -2.68 13.18 -16.47
CA ARG A 185 -4.09 12.77 -16.27
C ARG A 185 -4.28 11.27 -16.16
N ASP A 186 -3.24 10.50 -16.51
CA ASP A 186 -3.31 9.04 -16.51
C ASP A 186 -3.17 8.42 -15.11
N PRO A 187 -3.64 7.16 -14.90
CA PRO A 187 -3.45 6.45 -13.66
C PRO A 187 -1.97 6.37 -13.28
N GLN A 188 -1.69 6.35 -12.00
CA GLN A 188 -0.33 6.37 -11.48
C GLN A 188 0.35 5.03 -11.74
N VAL A 189 1.50 5.09 -12.42
CA VAL A 189 2.33 3.94 -12.72
C VAL A 189 3.57 3.96 -11.83
N SER A 190 4.00 2.80 -11.35
CA SER A 190 5.10 2.69 -10.40
C SER A 190 6.45 3.09 -11.02
N LEU A 191 7.31 3.76 -10.24
CA LEU A 191 8.72 3.95 -10.54
C LEU A 191 9.51 2.64 -10.68
N LEU A 192 9.02 1.61 -10.02
CA LEU A 192 9.61 0.28 -10.04
C LEU A 192 9.19 -0.51 -11.28
N ALA A 193 8.45 0.11 -12.20
CA ALA A 193 7.84 -0.56 -13.34
C ALA A 193 8.49 -0.15 -14.66
N SER A 194 8.61 -1.08 -15.57
CA SER A 194 8.89 -0.89 -16.99
C SER A 194 7.69 -1.34 -17.82
N GLN A 195 7.45 -0.67 -18.95
CA GLN A 195 6.34 -1.05 -19.83
C GLN A 195 6.64 -2.38 -20.51
N VAL A 196 5.67 -3.30 -20.46
CA VAL A 196 5.71 -4.60 -21.09
C VAL A 196 4.50 -4.72 -22.01
N SER A 197 4.65 -5.37 -23.17
CA SER A 197 3.53 -5.62 -24.05
C SER A 197 2.50 -6.56 -23.38
N ALA A 198 1.22 -6.21 -23.43
CA ALA A 198 0.15 -7.05 -22.89
C ALA A 198 0.13 -8.46 -23.51
N GLY A 199 0.50 -8.58 -24.79
CA GLY A 199 0.57 -9.87 -25.49
C GLY A 199 1.73 -10.76 -25.05
N SER A 200 2.77 -10.21 -24.41
CA SER A 200 3.89 -10.99 -23.88
C SER A 200 3.68 -11.50 -22.45
N VAL A 201 2.55 -11.19 -21.84
CA VAL A 201 2.18 -11.62 -20.47
C VAL A 201 0.76 -12.21 -20.45
N PRO A 202 0.60 -13.45 -20.93
CA PRO A 202 -0.72 -14.07 -21.11
C PRO A 202 -1.46 -14.37 -19.80
N PHE A 203 -0.77 -14.25 -18.67
CA PHE A 203 -1.29 -14.51 -17.33
C PHE A 203 -2.07 -13.33 -16.72
N VAL A 204 -2.19 -12.20 -17.43
CA VAL A 204 -2.87 -11.02 -16.89
C VAL A 204 -4.33 -11.36 -16.59
N VAL A 205 -4.71 -11.19 -15.34
CA VAL A 205 -6.10 -11.36 -14.90
C VAL A 205 -6.96 -10.30 -15.58
N PRO A 206 -8.05 -10.65 -16.27
CA PRO A 206 -8.92 -9.67 -16.88
C PRO A 206 -9.48 -8.71 -15.85
N LEU A 207 -9.38 -7.42 -16.12
CA LEU A 207 -9.90 -6.37 -15.24
C LEU A 207 -11.19 -5.81 -15.82
N GLY A 208 -12.20 -5.69 -14.98
CA GLY A 208 -13.34 -4.87 -15.27
C GLY A 208 -12.95 -3.40 -15.24
N SER A 209 -12.62 -2.84 -16.40
CA SER A 209 -12.13 -1.47 -16.51
C SER A 209 -13.05 -0.38 -15.96
N ARG A 210 -14.31 -0.72 -15.73
CA ARG A 210 -15.35 0.20 -15.24
C ARG A 210 -15.57 0.13 -13.74
N THR A 211 -15.02 -0.86 -13.05
CA THR A 211 -15.17 -0.98 -11.62
C THR A 211 -14.23 0.00 -10.93
N ARG A 212 -14.80 1.04 -10.34
CA ARG A 212 -14.06 1.96 -9.46
C ARG A 212 -13.83 1.39 -8.08
N TYR A 213 -14.32 0.18 -7.87
CA TYR A 213 -14.42 -0.49 -6.61
C TYR A 213 -13.47 -1.68 -6.54
N VAL A 214 -12.81 -1.79 -5.43
CA VAL A 214 -12.03 -2.94 -5.01
C VAL A 214 -12.55 -3.42 -3.68
N GLY A 215 -12.58 -4.67 -3.48
CA GLY A 215 -13.09 -5.29 -2.29
C GLY A 215 -13.83 -6.57 -2.63
N THR A 216 -14.72 -6.99 -1.76
CA THR A 216 -15.42 -8.27 -1.89
C THR A 216 -16.40 -8.35 -3.06
N SER A 217 -16.79 -7.22 -3.66
CA SER A 217 -17.70 -7.19 -4.82
C SER A 217 -17.00 -7.27 -6.17
N TYR A 218 -15.65 -7.15 -6.20
CA TYR A 218 -14.88 -7.14 -7.45
C TYR A 218 -15.17 -8.33 -8.35
N LEU A 219 -15.29 -9.54 -7.80
CA LEU A 219 -15.54 -10.75 -8.58
C LEU A 219 -16.92 -10.76 -9.23
N ARG A 220 -17.93 -10.21 -8.56
CA ARG A 220 -19.25 -10.04 -9.14
C ARG A 220 -19.21 -9.09 -10.34
N ASP A 221 -18.53 -7.98 -10.19
CA ASP A 221 -18.36 -6.98 -11.24
C ASP A 221 -17.53 -7.54 -12.40
N LEU A 222 -16.51 -8.35 -12.10
CA LEU A 222 -15.71 -9.07 -13.10
C LEU A 222 -16.56 -10.05 -13.91
N ALA A 223 -17.44 -10.81 -13.26
CA ALA A 223 -18.34 -11.71 -13.96
C ALA A 223 -19.25 -10.98 -14.96
N LEU A 224 -19.79 -9.82 -14.57
CA LEU A 224 -20.60 -8.98 -15.48
C LEU A 224 -19.80 -8.52 -16.71
N VAL A 225 -18.53 -8.16 -16.54
CA VAL A 225 -17.66 -7.72 -17.65
C VAL A 225 -17.31 -8.87 -18.57
N LEU A 226 -17.07 -10.07 -18.01
CA LEU A 226 -16.75 -11.26 -18.78
C LEU A 226 -17.98 -11.94 -19.43
N GLY A 227 -19.19 -11.48 -19.10
CA GLY A 227 -20.43 -12.15 -19.51
C GLY A 227 -20.61 -13.54 -18.91
N GLY A 228 -19.94 -13.79 -17.77
CA GLY A 228 -19.93 -15.06 -17.05
C GLY A 228 -20.85 -15.07 -15.83
N GLU A 229 -20.77 -16.14 -15.06
CA GLU A 229 -21.55 -16.34 -13.85
C GLU A 229 -20.66 -16.16 -12.61
N TYR A 230 -21.18 -15.45 -11.60
CA TYR A 230 -20.55 -15.29 -10.29
C TYR A 230 -21.21 -16.20 -9.26
N THR A 231 -20.41 -17.06 -8.61
CA THR A 231 -20.87 -17.91 -7.52
C THR A 231 -20.05 -17.60 -6.26
N PRO A 232 -20.71 -17.09 -5.20
CA PRO A 232 -20.04 -16.82 -3.94
C PRO A 232 -19.87 -18.08 -3.08
N ASP A 233 -18.83 -18.08 -2.22
CA ASP A 233 -18.58 -19.04 -1.12
C ASP A 233 -18.71 -20.51 -1.55
N VAL A 234 -18.05 -20.88 -2.64
CA VAL A 234 -18.13 -22.24 -3.19
C VAL A 234 -17.39 -23.22 -2.29
N ALA A 235 -18.11 -24.26 -1.84
CA ALA A 235 -17.56 -25.28 -0.98
C ALA A 235 -16.70 -26.30 -1.74
N GLY A 236 -15.70 -26.85 -1.06
CA GLY A 236 -14.90 -27.96 -1.58
C GLY A 236 -13.91 -27.62 -2.66
N ILE A 237 -13.70 -26.33 -2.99
CA ILE A 237 -12.76 -25.91 -4.01
C ILE A 237 -11.49 -25.27 -3.42
N GLY A 238 -10.46 -25.19 -4.24
CA GLY A 238 -9.20 -24.54 -3.90
C GLY A 238 -8.88 -23.33 -4.76
N ILE A 239 -7.73 -22.72 -4.46
CA ILE A 239 -7.19 -21.58 -5.22
C ILE A 239 -6.67 -21.98 -6.59
N VAL A 240 -6.35 -23.27 -6.80
CA VAL A 240 -6.07 -23.86 -8.11
C VAL A 240 -7.07 -24.98 -8.40
N ALA A 241 -7.26 -25.31 -9.66
CA ALA A 241 -8.14 -26.40 -10.07
C ALA A 241 -7.48 -27.77 -9.82
N SER A 242 -6.22 -27.88 -10.17
CA SER A 242 -5.34 -29.02 -9.93
C SER A 242 -3.89 -28.55 -9.87
N LEU A 243 -3.09 -29.13 -9.00
CA LEU A 243 -1.64 -28.92 -8.99
C LEU A 243 -0.96 -29.40 -10.28
N ASP A 244 -1.60 -30.31 -11.02
CA ASP A 244 -1.06 -30.80 -12.30
C ASP A 244 -0.92 -29.68 -13.34
N ALA A 245 -1.75 -28.61 -13.23
CA ALA A 245 -1.61 -27.43 -14.06
C ALA A 245 -0.29 -26.66 -13.82
N LEU A 246 0.36 -26.92 -12.69
CA LEU A 246 1.61 -26.26 -12.28
C LEU A 246 2.87 -27.08 -12.63
N ALA A 247 2.71 -28.24 -13.23
CA ALA A 247 3.83 -29.11 -13.61
C ALA A 247 4.86 -28.37 -14.48
N GLY A 248 6.14 -28.66 -14.24
CA GLY A 248 7.25 -28.11 -15.00
C GLY A 248 8.61 -28.61 -14.48
N PRO A 249 9.72 -28.17 -15.06
CA PRO A 249 11.07 -28.63 -14.67
C PRO A 249 11.41 -28.38 -13.20
N GLY A 250 10.80 -27.38 -12.57
CA GLY A 250 11.00 -27.03 -11.15
C GLY A 250 10.04 -27.72 -10.18
N PHE A 251 8.97 -28.34 -10.68
CA PHE A 251 7.94 -28.92 -9.83
C PHE A 251 7.23 -30.10 -10.51
N ASP A 252 7.34 -31.26 -9.87
CA ASP A 252 6.55 -32.45 -10.19
C ASP A 252 5.36 -32.55 -9.22
N PRO A 253 4.12 -32.34 -9.67
CA PRO A 253 2.93 -32.46 -8.82
C PRO A 253 2.77 -33.87 -8.23
N GLY A 254 3.26 -34.92 -8.90
CA GLY A 254 3.19 -36.29 -8.41
C GLY A 254 4.02 -36.53 -7.14
N ALA A 255 5.05 -35.72 -6.90
CA ALA A 255 5.89 -35.76 -5.71
C ALA A 255 5.38 -34.86 -4.56
N ALA A 256 4.27 -34.13 -4.76
CA ALA A 256 3.71 -33.27 -3.72
C ALA A 256 3.08 -34.08 -2.59
N ASP A 257 3.29 -33.61 -1.35
CA ASP A 257 2.61 -34.18 -0.18
C ASP A 257 1.09 -34.10 -0.38
N PRO A 258 0.33 -35.18 -0.07
CA PRO A 258 -1.13 -35.19 -0.25
C PRO A 258 -1.85 -34.05 0.49
N LEU A 259 -1.36 -33.64 1.65
CA LEU A 259 -1.94 -32.57 2.44
C LEU A 259 -1.70 -31.19 1.78
N VAL A 260 -0.50 -31.01 1.18
CA VAL A 260 -0.18 -29.81 0.38
C VAL A 260 -1.07 -29.76 -0.86
N ARG A 261 -1.22 -30.89 -1.58
CA ARG A 261 -2.12 -30.99 -2.73
C ARG A 261 -3.56 -30.65 -2.34
N GLU A 262 -4.08 -31.27 -1.28
CA GLU A 262 -5.43 -31.00 -0.81
C GLU A 262 -5.64 -29.52 -0.45
N PHE A 263 -4.66 -28.89 0.16
CA PHE A 263 -4.76 -27.47 0.50
C PHE A 263 -4.94 -26.59 -0.74
N TYR A 264 -4.17 -26.80 -1.78
CA TYR A 264 -4.26 -26.01 -2.99
C TYR A 264 -5.53 -26.30 -3.81
N GLU A 265 -5.93 -27.57 -3.91
CA GLU A 265 -7.07 -28.01 -4.70
C GLU A 265 -8.41 -27.89 -3.95
N HIS A 266 -8.36 -27.81 -2.58
CA HIS A 266 -9.53 -27.74 -1.71
C HIS A 266 -9.33 -26.75 -0.55
N THR A 267 -8.79 -25.58 -0.82
CA THR A 267 -8.45 -24.56 0.19
C THR A 267 -9.60 -24.23 1.14
N THR A 268 -10.85 -24.31 0.68
CA THR A 268 -12.04 -24.02 1.50
C THR A 268 -12.27 -25.02 2.63
N ARG A 269 -11.61 -26.19 2.60
CA ARG A 269 -11.64 -27.18 3.69
C ARG A 269 -10.74 -26.81 4.87
N PHE A 270 -9.95 -25.74 4.74
CA PHE A 270 -8.95 -25.35 5.74
C PHE A 270 -9.27 -23.99 6.36
N THR A 271 -8.76 -23.81 7.59
CA THR A 271 -8.65 -22.52 8.29
C THR A 271 -7.18 -22.16 8.43
N LEU A 272 -6.90 -20.86 8.45
CA LEU A 272 -5.54 -20.34 8.54
C LEU A 272 -5.41 -19.41 9.73
N ASP A 273 -4.49 -19.74 10.64
CA ASP A 273 -4.03 -18.82 11.67
C ASP A 273 -2.81 -18.09 11.14
N ILE A 274 -2.78 -16.76 11.31
CA ILE A 274 -1.75 -15.90 10.74
C ILE A 274 -0.94 -15.28 11.89
N GLU A 275 0.38 -15.44 11.82
CA GLU A 275 1.32 -14.75 12.70
C GLU A 275 2.21 -13.81 11.87
N PRO A 276 1.98 -12.48 11.92
CA PRO A 276 2.71 -11.52 11.12
C PRO A 276 4.01 -11.08 11.79
N GLU A 277 5.13 -11.21 11.09
CA GLU A 277 6.43 -10.68 11.47
C GLU A 277 6.79 -9.45 10.62
N TRP A 278 6.43 -8.27 11.11
CA TRP A 278 6.76 -7.01 10.46
C TRP A 278 8.12 -6.50 10.89
N ARG A 279 8.96 -6.11 9.94
CA ARG A 279 10.21 -5.40 10.25
C ARG A 279 9.90 -3.99 10.77
N LEU A 280 10.67 -3.52 11.78
CA LEU A 280 10.37 -2.25 12.47
C LEU A 280 10.34 -1.05 11.54
N TRP A 281 11.23 -0.99 10.57
CA TRP A 281 11.38 0.14 9.66
C TRP A 281 10.15 0.39 8.77
N VAL A 282 9.36 -0.63 8.46
CA VAL A 282 8.20 -0.51 7.59
C VAL A 282 6.91 -0.21 8.35
N ARG A 283 6.87 -0.53 9.66
CA ARG A 283 5.65 -0.39 10.48
C ARG A 283 4.99 0.99 10.43
N PRO A 284 5.72 2.13 10.55
CA PRO A 284 5.10 3.45 10.49
C PRO A 284 4.42 3.72 9.15
N GLY A 285 5.10 3.37 8.04
CA GLY A 285 4.55 3.52 6.69
C GLY A 285 3.33 2.63 6.46
N TYR A 286 3.38 1.39 6.94
CA TYR A 286 2.26 0.47 6.82
C TYR A 286 1.05 0.90 7.66
N LEU A 287 1.27 1.40 8.88
CA LEU A 287 0.18 1.93 9.71
C LEU A 287 -0.54 3.08 9.01
N LEU A 288 0.23 3.97 8.37
CA LEU A 288 -0.32 5.06 7.58
C LEU A 288 -1.11 4.55 6.37
N TYR A 289 -0.52 3.66 5.57
CA TYR A 289 -1.18 3.00 4.45
C TYR A 289 -2.49 2.32 4.87
N ARG A 290 -2.44 1.54 5.94
CA ARG A 290 -3.58 0.79 6.47
C ARG A 290 -4.71 1.70 6.91
N THR A 291 -4.38 2.81 7.59
CA THR A 291 -5.40 3.75 8.11
C THR A 291 -6.06 4.55 6.99
N LEU A 292 -5.29 4.96 5.98
CA LEU A 292 -5.75 5.87 4.95
C LEU A 292 -6.25 5.17 3.68
N LEU A 293 -5.66 4.04 3.31
CA LEU A 293 -5.87 3.40 2.00
C LEU A 293 -6.40 1.96 2.10
N ALA A 294 -5.79 1.10 2.90
CA ALA A 294 -6.10 -0.33 2.89
C ALA A 294 -7.56 -0.61 3.26
N ARG A 295 -8.07 0.06 4.28
CA ARG A 295 -9.46 -0.11 4.72
C ARG A 295 -10.49 0.37 3.69
N PRO A 296 -10.37 1.58 3.10
CA PRO A 296 -11.26 1.99 2.02
C PRO A 296 -11.20 1.10 0.79
N LEU A 297 -10.02 0.55 0.48
CA LEU A 297 -9.83 -0.31 -0.69
C LEU A 297 -10.27 -1.77 -0.43
N GLY A 298 -10.42 -2.18 0.82
CA GLY A 298 -10.65 -3.58 1.15
C GLY A 298 -9.49 -4.50 0.76
N GLN A 299 -8.26 -3.96 0.69
CA GLN A 299 -7.06 -4.65 0.24
C GLN A 299 -5.88 -4.44 1.18
N ALA A 300 -5.09 -5.51 1.37
CA ALA A 300 -3.85 -5.52 2.13
C ALA A 300 -3.98 -4.95 3.55
N SER A 301 -5.11 -5.22 4.22
CA SER A 301 -5.33 -4.89 5.65
C SER A 301 -4.78 -6.00 6.56
N VAL A 302 -3.50 -6.36 6.37
CA VAL A 302 -2.84 -7.44 7.11
C VAL A 302 -2.72 -7.08 8.59
N PRO A 303 -2.91 -8.04 9.53
CA PRO A 303 -2.70 -7.80 10.96
C PRO A 303 -1.29 -7.25 11.23
N MET A 304 -1.20 -6.27 12.15
CA MET A 304 0.09 -5.69 12.53
C MET A 304 0.81 -6.42 13.66
N ASN A 305 0.06 -7.18 14.42
CA ASN A 305 0.56 -7.89 15.60
C ASN A 305 -0.34 -9.09 15.91
N GLN A 306 0.13 -9.91 16.84
CA GLN A 306 -0.57 -11.12 17.26
C GLN A 306 -1.97 -10.84 17.85
N ARG A 307 -2.14 -9.72 18.58
CA ARG A 307 -3.46 -9.35 19.13
C ARG A 307 -4.51 -9.14 18.03
N GLU A 308 -4.12 -8.55 16.92
CA GLU A 308 -5.00 -8.38 15.76
C GLU A 308 -5.21 -9.71 15.01
N ALA A 309 -4.19 -10.56 14.95
CA ALA A 309 -4.29 -11.89 14.37
C ALA A 309 -5.28 -12.79 15.15
N LEU A 310 -5.34 -12.64 16.47
CA LEU A 310 -6.31 -13.34 17.33
C LEU A 310 -7.79 -13.01 17.06
N ARG A 311 -8.08 -12.00 16.24
CA ARG A 311 -9.43 -11.72 15.74
C ARG A 311 -9.96 -12.84 14.83
N GLY A 312 -9.09 -13.75 14.43
CA GLY A 312 -9.39 -14.83 13.52
C GLY A 312 -9.56 -14.38 12.07
N VAL A 313 -9.43 -15.33 11.17
CA VAL A 313 -9.59 -15.11 9.73
C VAL A 313 -10.69 -16.01 9.19
N ARG A 314 -11.71 -15.40 8.60
CA ARG A 314 -12.69 -16.09 7.77
C ARG A 314 -12.19 -16.08 6.32
N SER A 315 -12.18 -17.26 5.72
CA SER A 315 -11.71 -17.50 4.36
C SER A 315 -12.83 -18.10 3.53
N ARG A 316 -13.06 -17.56 2.33
CA ARG A 316 -13.98 -18.14 1.35
C ARG A 316 -13.40 -18.00 -0.06
N ILE A 317 -13.87 -18.81 -0.97
CA ILE A 317 -13.53 -18.70 -2.39
C ILE A 317 -14.82 -18.46 -3.19
N ASP A 318 -14.83 -17.32 -3.87
CA ASP A 318 -15.84 -17.00 -4.86
C ASP A 318 -15.32 -17.37 -6.26
N THR A 319 -16.17 -17.78 -7.17
CA THR A 319 -15.76 -18.14 -8.53
C THR A 319 -16.44 -17.30 -9.59
N VAL A 320 -15.73 -17.14 -10.70
CA VAL A 320 -16.27 -16.57 -11.95
C VAL A 320 -16.06 -17.58 -13.05
N THR A 321 -17.13 -17.89 -13.80
CA THR A 321 -17.06 -18.72 -15.02
C THR A 321 -16.98 -17.81 -16.25
N GLY A 322 -16.36 -18.30 -17.35
CA GLY A 322 -16.31 -17.55 -18.61
C GLY A 322 -17.60 -17.66 -19.45
N ALA A 323 -18.46 -18.63 -19.11
CA ALA A 323 -19.78 -18.84 -19.71
C ALA A 323 -20.69 -19.49 -18.66
N PRO A 324 -22.01 -19.37 -18.79
CA PRO A 324 -22.96 -20.06 -17.91
C PRO A 324 -22.69 -21.56 -17.85
N ALA A 325 -22.66 -22.12 -16.64
CA ALA A 325 -22.34 -23.53 -16.34
C ALA A 325 -20.95 -24.04 -16.81
N GLY A 326 -20.05 -23.15 -17.22
CA GLY A 326 -18.67 -23.50 -17.55
C GLY A 326 -17.78 -23.70 -16.32
N PRO A 327 -16.55 -24.24 -16.48
CA PRO A 327 -15.60 -24.33 -15.39
C PRO A 327 -15.18 -22.94 -14.91
N PRO A 328 -14.83 -22.76 -13.60
CA PRO A 328 -14.33 -21.51 -13.09
C PRO A 328 -13.03 -21.09 -13.80
N VAL A 329 -13.04 -19.93 -14.45
CA VAL A 329 -11.84 -19.32 -15.07
C VAL A 329 -11.06 -18.49 -14.08
N VAL A 330 -11.73 -18.00 -13.03
CA VAL A 330 -11.15 -17.18 -11.97
C VAL A 330 -11.63 -17.66 -10.61
N ARG A 331 -10.74 -17.73 -9.65
CA ARG A 331 -11.03 -18.02 -8.24
C ARG A 331 -10.60 -16.87 -7.37
N GLY A 332 -11.55 -16.26 -6.68
CA GLY A 332 -11.27 -15.16 -5.77
C GLY A 332 -11.18 -15.64 -4.34
N TRP A 333 -9.98 -15.68 -3.79
CA TRP A 333 -9.79 -15.99 -2.39
C TRP A 333 -9.94 -14.72 -1.54
N ILE A 334 -11.05 -14.66 -0.82
CA ILE A 334 -11.41 -13.54 0.03
C ILE A 334 -11.12 -13.91 1.47
N ARG A 335 -10.26 -13.13 2.13
CA ARG A 335 -9.97 -13.25 3.55
C ARG A 335 -10.46 -12.01 4.29
N SER A 336 -11.16 -12.23 5.40
CA SER A 336 -11.74 -11.19 6.24
C SER A 336 -11.50 -11.50 7.70
N PHE A 337 -11.48 -10.47 8.55
CA PHE A 337 -11.48 -10.68 10.00
C PHE A 337 -12.77 -11.37 10.42
N ALA A 338 -12.66 -12.43 11.24
CA ALA A 338 -13.80 -13.25 11.62
C ALA A 338 -14.83 -12.48 12.48
N ASP A 339 -14.36 -11.55 13.31
CA ASP A 339 -15.16 -10.74 14.23
C ASP A 339 -15.98 -9.62 13.54
N THR A 340 -15.45 -9.01 12.48
CA THR A 340 -16.06 -7.84 11.84
C THR A 340 -16.45 -8.07 10.39
N GLY A 341 -15.96 -9.12 9.74
CA GLY A 341 -16.10 -9.33 8.30
C GLY A 341 -15.32 -8.32 7.45
N GLU A 342 -14.48 -7.47 8.06
CA GLU A 342 -13.65 -6.49 7.35
C GLU A 342 -12.64 -7.21 6.46
N PRO A 343 -12.55 -6.88 5.15
CA PRO A 343 -11.62 -7.57 4.25
C PRO A 343 -10.17 -7.37 4.68
N ILE A 344 -9.40 -8.45 4.71
CA ILE A 344 -7.95 -8.43 4.86
C ILE A 344 -7.34 -8.29 3.46
N TYR A 345 -7.75 -9.17 2.53
CA TYR A 345 -7.45 -9.01 1.12
C TYR A 345 -8.35 -9.88 0.22
N VAL A 346 -8.40 -9.49 -1.05
CA VAL A 346 -9.02 -10.24 -2.14
C VAL A 346 -7.93 -10.58 -3.14
N GLY A 347 -7.59 -11.87 -3.25
CA GLY A 347 -6.67 -12.38 -4.25
C GLY A 347 -7.44 -13.08 -5.37
N VAL A 348 -7.20 -12.69 -6.61
CA VAL A 348 -7.83 -13.27 -7.80
C VAL A 348 -6.86 -14.23 -8.45
N TYR A 349 -7.13 -15.52 -8.33
CA TYR A 349 -6.23 -16.60 -8.74
C TYR A 349 -6.60 -17.14 -10.10
N THR A 350 -5.58 -17.29 -10.95
CA THR A 350 -5.61 -18.03 -12.19
C THR A 350 -4.37 -18.89 -12.32
N THR A 351 -4.43 -19.92 -13.13
CA THR A 351 -3.26 -20.71 -13.54
C THR A 351 -3.12 -20.64 -15.05
N TYR A 352 -1.91 -20.64 -15.54
CA TYR A 352 -1.62 -20.70 -16.96
C TYR A 352 -0.31 -21.47 -17.22
N ARG A 353 -0.12 -21.90 -18.44
CA ARG A 353 1.12 -22.53 -18.88
C ARG A 353 1.81 -21.65 -19.92
N HIS A 354 3.12 -21.56 -19.76
CA HIS A 354 3.98 -20.95 -20.77
C HIS A 354 5.15 -21.88 -21.03
N GLU A 355 5.32 -22.28 -22.27
CA GLU A 355 6.22 -23.34 -22.68
C GLU A 355 5.92 -24.65 -21.90
N ASP A 356 6.93 -25.23 -21.24
CA ASP A 356 6.84 -26.45 -20.44
C ASP A 356 6.49 -26.21 -18.95
N ARG A 357 6.20 -24.97 -18.53
CA ARG A 357 6.02 -24.56 -17.13
C ARG A 357 4.60 -24.10 -16.83
N GLY A 358 4.11 -24.51 -15.67
CA GLY A 358 2.91 -23.96 -15.08
C GLY A 358 3.23 -22.79 -14.13
N TYR A 359 2.30 -21.84 -14.02
CA TYR A 359 2.43 -20.67 -13.16
C TYR A 359 1.12 -20.39 -12.42
N VAL A 360 1.24 -19.84 -11.21
CA VAL A 360 0.12 -19.25 -10.49
C VAL A 360 0.16 -17.75 -10.68
N SER A 361 -0.92 -17.16 -11.14
CA SER A 361 -1.10 -15.71 -11.19
C SER A 361 -2.09 -15.27 -10.12
N VAL A 362 -1.71 -14.30 -9.30
CA VAL A 362 -2.54 -13.74 -8.24
C VAL A 362 -2.70 -12.25 -8.48
N GLY A 363 -3.89 -11.84 -8.90
CA GLY A 363 -4.22 -10.43 -9.05
C GLY A 363 -4.79 -9.86 -7.75
N PHE A 364 -4.27 -8.70 -7.34
CA PHE A 364 -4.81 -7.90 -6.24
C PHE A 364 -5.51 -6.69 -6.84
N PRO A 365 -6.85 -6.69 -6.95
CA PRO A 365 -7.59 -5.60 -7.55
C PRO A 365 -7.32 -4.26 -6.87
N LEU A 366 -7.09 -3.25 -7.68
CA LEU A 366 -6.94 -1.86 -7.31
C LEU A 366 -7.90 -1.01 -8.15
N PRO A 367 -8.25 0.22 -7.75
CA PRO A 367 -9.08 1.07 -8.58
C PRO A 367 -8.49 1.26 -9.98
N GLN A 368 -9.20 0.77 -11.01
CA GLN A 368 -8.81 0.82 -12.43
C GLN A 368 -7.48 0.10 -12.75
N ALA A 369 -7.00 -0.77 -11.85
CA ALA A 369 -5.75 -1.49 -12.01
C ALA A 369 -5.78 -2.82 -11.25
N SER A 370 -4.80 -3.68 -11.48
CA SER A 370 -4.49 -4.81 -10.62
C SER A 370 -2.98 -4.88 -10.39
N PHE A 371 -2.59 -5.17 -9.17
CA PHE A 371 -1.22 -5.58 -8.87
C PHE A 371 -1.19 -7.10 -8.93
N THR A 372 -0.48 -7.65 -9.90
CA THR A 372 -0.48 -9.09 -10.19
C THR A 372 0.89 -9.69 -9.86
N ALA A 373 0.88 -10.72 -9.04
CA ALA A 373 2.05 -11.57 -8.80
C ALA A 373 1.96 -12.82 -9.69
N THR A 374 3.01 -13.10 -10.42
CA THR A 374 3.18 -14.36 -11.16
C THR A 374 4.25 -15.17 -10.48
N LEU A 375 3.87 -16.34 -10.01
CA LEU A 375 4.69 -17.18 -9.16
C LEU A 375 5.04 -18.48 -9.90
N GLU A 376 6.32 -18.79 -9.90
CA GLU A 376 6.85 -20.04 -10.41
C GLU A 376 6.83 -21.11 -9.31
N PRO A 377 6.20 -22.27 -9.54
CA PRO A 377 6.23 -23.38 -8.60
C PRO A 377 7.58 -24.08 -8.58
N ARG A 378 8.05 -24.41 -7.38
CA ARG A 378 9.26 -25.19 -7.13
C ARG A 378 9.02 -26.25 -6.09
N ALA A 379 9.60 -27.42 -6.30
CA ALA A 379 9.59 -28.47 -5.30
C ALA A 379 10.36 -28.07 -4.04
N ARG A 380 9.79 -28.35 -2.88
CA ARG A 380 10.46 -28.29 -1.58
C ARG A 380 10.77 -29.70 -1.12
N PRO A 381 11.96 -29.96 -0.54
CA PRO A 381 12.23 -31.26 0.08
C PRO A 381 11.12 -31.68 1.06
N GLY A 382 10.69 -32.94 1.02
CA GLY A 382 9.58 -33.43 1.83
C GLY A 382 8.19 -33.18 1.22
N GLY A 383 8.09 -32.96 -0.09
CA GLY A 383 6.82 -32.87 -0.81
C GLY A 383 6.11 -31.51 -0.69
N GLY A 384 6.74 -30.50 -0.10
CA GLY A 384 6.19 -29.14 -0.05
C GLY A 384 6.24 -28.42 -1.40
N LEU A 385 5.56 -27.28 -1.48
CA LEU A 385 5.51 -26.41 -2.66
C LEU A 385 5.98 -25.01 -2.31
N ILE A 386 6.94 -24.51 -3.07
CA ILE A 386 7.38 -23.11 -3.06
C ILE A 386 6.79 -22.42 -4.28
N LEU A 387 6.13 -21.30 -4.06
CA LEU A 387 5.72 -20.34 -5.10
C LEU A 387 6.61 -19.10 -4.98
N ASP A 388 7.40 -18.79 -6.01
CA ASP A 388 8.42 -17.73 -5.97
C ASP A 388 8.27 -16.78 -7.14
N SER A 389 8.23 -15.47 -6.85
CA SER A 389 8.23 -14.43 -7.88
C SER A 389 9.60 -14.19 -8.50
N ARG A 390 10.69 -14.74 -7.92
CA ARG A 390 12.07 -14.65 -8.41
C ARG A 390 12.49 -15.91 -9.17
N GLY A 391 11.57 -16.53 -9.87
CA GLY A 391 11.79 -17.81 -10.53
C GLY A 391 12.92 -17.88 -11.57
N GLY A 392 13.48 -16.75 -11.97
CA GLY A 392 14.52 -16.68 -12.99
C GLY A 392 14.01 -16.84 -14.41
N THR A 393 12.70 -16.97 -14.59
CA THR A 393 12.03 -16.94 -15.89
C THR A 393 11.55 -15.53 -16.22
N THR A 394 11.33 -15.25 -17.50
CA THR A 394 10.79 -13.96 -17.96
C THR A 394 9.32 -13.74 -17.56
N GLN A 395 8.65 -14.80 -17.10
CA GLN A 395 7.24 -14.77 -16.74
C GLN A 395 7.02 -14.50 -15.23
N SER A 396 7.92 -15.01 -14.36
CA SER A 396 7.78 -14.79 -12.92
C SER A 396 8.09 -13.34 -12.54
N GLY A 397 7.33 -12.78 -11.61
CA GLY A 397 7.52 -11.40 -11.16
C GLY A 397 6.22 -10.75 -10.72
N HIS A 398 6.29 -9.43 -10.60
CA HIS A 398 5.15 -8.59 -10.26
C HIS A 398 4.84 -7.64 -11.41
N TYR A 399 3.56 -7.41 -11.63
CA TYR A 399 3.07 -6.59 -12.73
C TYR A 399 1.95 -5.68 -12.24
N LEU A 400 1.96 -4.44 -12.70
CA LEU A 400 0.83 -3.53 -12.57
C LEU A 400 0.10 -3.53 -13.91
N THR A 401 -1.17 -3.93 -13.88
CA THR A 401 -2.03 -3.92 -15.06
C THR A 401 -3.12 -2.88 -14.90
N TYR A 402 -3.42 -2.15 -15.95
CA TYR A 402 -4.55 -1.23 -15.98
C TYR A 402 -5.12 -1.11 -17.39
N ILE A 403 -6.38 -0.70 -17.47
CA ILE A 403 -7.05 -0.42 -18.73
C ILE A 403 -7.19 1.10 -18.86
N ASP A 404 -6.67 1.67 -19.96
CA ASP A 404 -6.84 3.10 -20.23
C ASP A 404 -8.33 3.40 -20.45
N PRO A 405 -8.93 4.28 -19.65
CA PRO A 405 -10.37 4.57 -19.75
C PRO A 405 -10.77 5.25 -21.05
N ARG A 406 -9.83 5.79 -21.83
CA ARG A 406 -10.08 6.48 -23.11
C ARG A 406 -9.97 5.54 -24.29
N THR A 407 -8.94 4.69 -24.30
CA THR A 407 -8.66 3.79 -25.44
C THR A 407 -9.19 2.38 -25.22
N SER A 408 -9.53 2.04 -23.98
CA SER A 408 -9.87 0.67 -23.54
C SER A 408 -8.72 -0.34 -23.76
N GLU A 409 -7.48 0.15 -23.91
CA GLU A 409 -6.31 -0.70 -24.08
C GLU A 409 -5.75 -1.14 -22.74
N LEU A 410 -5.38 -2.43 -22.68
CA LEU A 410 -4.70 -3.00 -21.52
C LEU A 410 -3.22 -2.63 -21.55
N THR A 411 -2.75 -2.01 -20.49
CA THR A 411 -1.33 -1.75 -20.25
C THR A 411 -0.82 -2.63 -19.14
N VAL A 412 0.32 -3.25 -19.36
CA VAL A 412 1.02 -4.10 -18.39
C VAL A 412 2.41 -3.52 -18.15
N LEU A 413 2.75 -3.34 -16.89
CA LEU A 413 4.03 -2.79 -16.46
C LEU A 413 4.70 -3.77 -15.51
N ALA A 414 5.90 -4.22 -15.83
CA ALA A 414 6.71 -5.02 -14.94
C ALA A 414 7.18 -4.19 -13.74
N VAL A 415 6.97 -4.70 -12.53
CA VAL A 415 7.35 -4.05 -11.27
C VAL A 415 8.63 -4.68 -10.76
N HIS A 416 9.73 -3.95 -10.89
CA HIS A 416 11.03 -4.42 -10.43
C HIS A 416 11.24 -4.13 -8.94
N GLY A 417 12.04 -4.97 -8.28
CA GLY A 417 12.45 -4.76 -6.89
C GLY A 417 11.47 -5.27 -5.83
N PHE A 418 10.23 -5.59 -6.19
CA PHE A 418 9.33 -6.29 -5.27
C PHE A 418 9.47 -7.80 -5.46
N ALA A 419 9.44 -8.55 -4.37
CA ALA A 419 9.54 -10.00 -4.40
C ALA A 419 8.68 -10.63 -3.32
N GLU A 420 8.07 -11.76 -3.65
CA GLU A 420 7.39 -12.62 -2.69
C GLU A 420 7.75 -14.08 -2.90
N ARG A 421 7.72 -14.83 -1.80
CA ARG A 421 7.93 -16.26 -1.76
C ARG A 421 6.96 -16.88 -0.76
N LEU A 422 6.14 -17.80 -1.22
CA LEU A 422 5.25 -18.59 -0.40
C LEU A 422 5.77 -20.03 -0.36
N ASP A 423 6.10 -20.52 0.83
CA ASP A 423 6.58 -21.88 1.10
C ASP A 423 5.51 -22.63 1.88
N VAL A 424 4.91 -23.67 1.32
CA VAL A 424 3.86 -24.48 1.95
C VAL A 424 4.34 -25.91 2.12
N TYR A 425 4.23 -26.46 3.32
CA TYR A 425 4.76 -27.77 3.65
C TYR A 425 4.03 -28.44 4.81
N ALA A 426 4.09 -29.77 4.84
CA ALA A 426 3.65 -30.57 5.98
C ALA A 426 4.82 -30.72 6.98
N ASP A 427 4.54 -30.55 8.26
CA ASP A 427 5.47 -30.72 9.38
C ASP A 427 4.76 -31.41 10.53
N GLY A 428 5.18 -32.65 10.87
CA GLY A 428 4.56 -33.43 11.92
C GLY A 428 3.07 -33.77 11.71
N GLY A 429 2.61 -33.82 10.45
CA GLY A 429 1.20 -34.03 10.08
C GLY A 429 0.34 -32.75 10.09
N GLU A 430 0.92 -31.61 10.42
CA GLU A 430 0.30 -30.28 10.33
C GLU A 430 0.77 -29.57 9.07
N LEU A 431 -0.12 -28.81 8.47
CA LEU A 431 0.24 -27.97 7.32
C LEU A 431 0.67 -26.57 7.80
N ARG A 432 1.83 -26.14 7.32
CA ARG A 432 2.40 -24.84 7.61
C ARG A 432 2.73 -24.07 6.33
N ALA A 433 2.72 -22.75 6.44
CA ALA A 433 3.24 -21.94 5.36
C ALA A 433 4.01 -20.72 5.89
N GLU A 434 4.99 -20.30 5.11
CA GLU A 434 5.73 -19.06 5.31
C GLU A 434 5.63 -18.21 4.05
N HIS A 435 5.13 -16.99 4.18
CA HIS A 435 4.97 -16.07 3.08
C HIS A 435 5.82 -14.82 3.30
N ALA A 436 6.97 -14.77 2.64
CA ALA A 436 7.97 -13.74 2.80
C ALA A 436 7.89 -12.70 1.69
N PHE A 437 8.01 -11.44 2.07
CA PHE A 437 7.98 -10.28 1.17
C PHE A 437 9.24 -9.44 1.32
N ALA A 438 9.78 -8.97 0.20
CA ALA A 438 10.95 -8.11 0.17
C ALA A 438 10.82 -7.00 -0.87
N VAL A 439 11.48 -5.88 -0.62
CA VAL A 439 11.65 -4.79 -1.59
C VAL A 439 13.13 -4.50 -1.77
N PHE A 440 13.61 -4.52 -3.03
CA PHE A 440 15.04 -4.45 -3.38
C PHE A 440 15.92 -5.42 -2.57
N GLY A 441 15.41 -6.62 -2.31
CA GLY A 441 16.11 -7.64 -1.53
C GLY A 441 16.04 -7.44 -0.01
N ILE A 442 15.49 -6.34 0.49
CA ILE A 442 15.33 -6.06 1.92
C ILE A 442 13.99 -6.64 2.38
N PRO A 443 13.98 -7.64 3.28
CA PRO A 443 12.74 -8.21 3.79
C PRO A 443 11.98 -7.18 4.64
N PHE A 444 10.66 -7.13 4.50
CA PHE A 444 9.82 -6.20 5.27
C PHE A 444 8.66 -6.87 6.01
N LEU A 445 8.21 -8.04 5.53
CA LEU A 445 7.12 -8.80 6.14
C LEU A 445 7.33 -10.29 5.92
N VAL A 446 7.10 -11.08 6.95
CA VAL A 446 6.90 -12.53 6.86
C VAL A 446 5.57 -12.86 7.53
N LEU A 447 4.74 -13.67 6.87
CA LEU A 447 3.52 -14.20 7.44
C LEU A 447 3.72 -15.70 7.66
N HIS A 448 3.67 -16.12 8.91
CA HIS A 448 3.67 -17.52 9.28
C HIS A 448 2.23 -18.00 9.39
N TYR A 449 1.92 -19.14 8.79
CA TYR A 449 0.60 -19.73 8.82
C TYR A 449 0.64 -21.11 9.49
N ARG A 450 -0.32 -21.34 10.37
CA ARG A 450 -0.75 -22.69 10.77
C ARG A 450 -2.06 -22.96 10.07
N ILE A 451 -2.13 -24.07 9.36
CA ILE A 451 -3.24 -24.39 8.47
C ILE A 451 -3.89 -25.67 8.98
N HIS A 452 -5.15 -25.56 9.40
CA HIS A 452 -5.88 -26.64 10.02
C HIS A 452 -7.06 -27.06 9.15
N ARG A 453 -7.29 -28.36 9.01
CA ARG A 453 -8.50 -28.86 8.36
C ARG A 453 -9.71 -28.53 9.22
N LYS A 454 -10.78 -28.02 8.62
CA LYS A 454 -12.05 -27.74 9.31
C LYS A 454 -12.66 -29.02 9.84
N SER A 455 -13.18 -29.00 11.07
CA SER A 455 -13.91 -30.13 11.65
C SER A 455 -15.11 -30.46 10.77
N GLY A 456 -15.22 -31.72 10.31
CA GLY A 456 -16.30 -32.19 9.44
C GLY A 456 -16.00 -32.17 7.93
N ALA A 457 -14.84 -31.70 7.49
CA ALA A 457 -14.42 -31.88 6.10
C ALA A 457 -13.92 -33.33 5.90
N ALA A 458 -14.61 -34.11 5.06
CA ALA A 458 -14.17 -35.46 4.73
C ALA A 458 -12.80 -35.43 4.02
N PRO A 459 -11.88 -36.39 4.29
CA PRO A 459 -10.67 -36.55 3.51
C PRO A 459 -11.02 -36.85 2.06
N SER A 460 -10.27 -36.32 1.09
CA SER A 460 -10.32 -36.75 -0.30
C SER A 460 -9.95 -38.21 -0.40
N GLN A 461 -10.81 -39.05 -0.96
CA GLN A 461 -10.48 -40.43 -1.33
C GLN A 461 -9.54 -40.45 -2.53
#